data_6c7d66ceb719ae58b40ed5b6b79af397
#
_entry.id   6c7d66ceb719ae58b40ed5b6b79af397
#
_cell.length_a   1.000
_cell.length_b   1.000
_cell.length_c   1.000
_cell.angle_alpha   90.00
_cell.angle_beta   90.00
_cell.angle_gamma   90.00
#
_symmetry.space_group_name_H-M   'P 1'
#
loop_
_entity.id
_entity.type
_entity.pdbx_description
1 polymer ?
#
loop_
_entity_poly.entity_id
_entity_poly.type
_entity_poly.pdbx_seq_one_letter_code
_entity_poly.pdbx_strand_id
1 'polypeptide(L)'
;MKRFFKFSKVQLFYLSFISILVSCQSDNNIENNAIYKFQKQLIVDETTGSNVAMVFKDDEIIYKQVVNSEKKGDKNINDETIFPVWSMSKPITTVAMMTLFEDGLIDFNDNVSDYIPSFKNIKCKGKVDQIYDCENSLKIIHLMTHRSGYKYYNWKIYRLQSGEAMGRYISHEKYDNLENFVEDVAKEPLEYEPGTQYVYGINQAILGRIVEVVSKKSFYEYLKQRIFDPLDMMNTKFYLTSEDRNKFQPLYLNSMSIKEFTNSYDELHYEKDNHAYFGGEGLVSTLEDYAKFCKMLLNGGELQGQRIISKNSIELMTEKHSEGDDGFYNAFSLFVLEDPVKDGRNTSKGIYGWSGYHNTHFWIDNEKNLFGLFMTRAREYSQDIQNDFRNAVYSIY
;
A
#
# COMPACT_ATOMS: atom_id res chain seq x y z
N MET A 1 10.12 -5.33 85.14
CA MET A 1 9.09 -4.28 85.07
C MET A 1 9.57 -3.16 84.15
N LYS A 2 9.34 -3.20 82.88
CA LYS A 2 9.51 -2.07 81.93
C LYS A 2 8.54 -2.25 80.76
N ARG A 3 7.62 -1.31 80.61
CA ARG A 3 6.57 -1.29 79.59
C ARG A 3 7.12 -0.89 78.24
N PHE A 4 6.73 -1.63 77.21
CA PHE A 4 6.91 -1.31 75.79
C PHE A 4 5.89 -0.28 75.35
N PHE A 5 6.34 0.82 74.68
CA PHE A 5 5.53 1.67 73.86
C PHE A 5 5.79 1.36 72.38
N LYS A 6 4.78 0.86 71.67
CA LYS A 6 4.77 0.77 70.21
C LYS A 6 4.34 2.08 69.60
N PHE A 7 5.23 2.70 68.80
CA PHE A 7 4.80 3.75 67.87
C PHE A 7 4.41 3.16 66.52
N SER A 8 3.15 3.37 66.12
CA SER A 8 2.63 3.04 64.83
C SER A 8 3.00 4.18 63.86
N LYS A 9 3.71 3.84 62.78
CA LYS A 9 3.92 4.77 61.65
C LYS A 9 2.75 4.65 60.69
N VAL A 10 1.92 5.67 60.63
CA VAL A 10 0.91 5.86 59.60
C VAL A 10 1.64 6.44 58.39
N GLN A 11 1.80 5.65 57.32
CA GLN A 11 2.22 6.14 56.01
C GLN A 11 1.01 6.73 55.28
N LEU A 12 1.00 8.03 55.09
CA LEU A 12 0.07 8.69 54.17
C LEU A 12 0.53 8.38 52.74
N PHE A 13 -0.26 7.61 52.01
CA PHE A 13 -0.19 7.50 50.57
C PHE A 13 -0.87 8.73 49.96
N TYR A 14 -0.07 9.64 49.37
CA TYR A 14 -0.56 10.65 48.43
C TYR A 14 -0.84 9.96 47.10
N LEU A 15 -2.10 9.67 46.79
CA LEU A 15 -2.55 9.40 45.44
C LEU A 15 -2.57 10.72 44.65
N SER A 16 -1.55 10.94 43.85
CA SER A 16 -1.61 11.98 42.84
C SER A 16 -2.52 11.50 41.71
N PHE A 17 -3.73 12.01 41.66
CA PHE A 17 -4.60 11.96 40.49
C PHE A 17 -3.95 12.83 39.39
N ILE A 18 -3.26 12.21 38.46
CA ILE A 18 -2.94 12.86 37.18
C ILE A 18 -4.24 12.77 36.38
N SER A 19 -4.99 13.86 36.38
CA SER A 19 -6.08 14.08 35.42
C SER A 19 -5.42 14.27 34.04
N ILE A 20 -5.48 13.21 33.21
CA ILE A 20 -5.25 13.31 31.78
C ILE A 20 -6.39 14.18 31.25
N LEU A 21 -6.11 15.44 31.02
CA LEU A 21 -6.94 16.30 30.20
C LEU A 21 -6.83 15.80 28.76
N VAL A 22 -7.68 14.85 28.38
CA VAL A 22 -8.01 14.63 26.97
C VAL A 22 -8.65 15.93 26.51
N SER A 23 -7.90 16.73 25.76
CA SER A 23 -8.39 17.90 25.07
C SER A 23 -9.46 17.46 24.07
N CYS A 24 -10.73 17.50 24.47
CA CYS A 24 -11.83 17.58 23.53
C CYS A 24 -11.67 18.90 22.78
N GLN A 25 -11.09 18.88 21.59
CA GLN A 25 -11.30 19.97 20.65
C GLN A 25 -12.80 20.07 20.41
N SER A 26 -13.35 21.24 20.68
CA SER A 26 -14.78 21.51 20.54
C SER A 26 -15.24 21.20 19.11
N ASP A 27 -16.38 20.55 18.95
CA ASP A 27 -16.99 20.16 17.65
C ASP A 27 -17.03 21.29 16.62
N ASN A 28 -17.12 22.54 17.05
CA ASN A 28 -17.09 23.74 16.20
C ASN A 28 -15.76 24.01 15.49
N ASN A 29 -14.67 23.36 15.88
CA ASN A 29 -13.37 23.58 15.24
C ASN A 29 -13.11 22.55 14.10
N ILE A 30 -13.68 21.35 14.21
CA ILE A 30 -13.48 20.31 13.20
C ILE A 30 -14.21 20.61 11.90
N GLU A 31 -15.42 21.17 11.95
CA GLU A 31 -16.22 21.53 10.77
C GLU A 31 -15.52 22.57 9.87
N ASN A 32 -14.58 23.35 10.42
CA ASN A 32 -13.78 24.30 9.66
C ASN A 32 -12.47 23.72 9.12
N ASN A 33 -12.08 22.52 9.53
CA ASN A 33 -10.86 21.88 9.07
C ASN A 33 -10.96 21.50 7.59
N ALA A 34 -9.97 21.87 6.78
CA ALA A 34 -9.98 21.62 5.34
C ALA A 34 -10.01 20.11 4.98
N ILE A 35 -9.35 19.27 5.78
CA ILE A 35 -9.34 17.82 5.55
C ILE A 35 -10.72 17.24 5.84
N TYR A 36 -11.37 17.66 6.91
CA TYR A 36 -12.72 17.22 7.23
C TYR A 36 -13.74 17.64 6.16
N LYS A 37 -13.63 18.88 5.67
CA LYS A 37 -14.46 19.37 4.55
C LYS A 37 -14.24 18.53 3.30
N PHE A 38 -12.99 18.21 2.96
CA PHE A 38 -12.67 17.32 1.87
C PHE A 38 -13.35 15.94 2.03
N GLN A 39 -13.20 15.29 3.20
CA GLN A 39 -13.82 13.99 3.47
C GLN A 39 -15.35 14.02 3.34
N LYS A 40 -15.99 15.05 3.87
CA LYS A 40 -17.45 15.26 3.74
C LYS A 40 -17.86 15.50 2.30
N GLN A 41 -17.11 16.31 1.55
CA GLN A 41 -17.42 16.64 0.16
C GLN A 41 -17.40 15.38 -0.73
N LEU A 42 -16.45 14.46 -0.52
CA LEU A 42 -16.43 13.19 -1.24
C LEU A 42 -17.74 12.38 -1.11
N ILE A 43 -18.36 12.43 0.08
CA ILE A 43 -19.63 11.74 0.34
C ILE A 43 -20.80 12.50 -0.29
N VAL A 44 -20.80 13.83 -0.20
CA VAL A 44 -21.84 14.71 -0.78
C VAL A 44 -21.85 14.57 -2.30
N ASP A 45 -20.67 14.57 -2.94
CA ASP A 45 -20.52 14.43 -4.39
C ASP A 45 -20.69 12.99 -4.89
N GLU A 46 -21.02 12.09 -3.98
CA GLU A 46 -21.14 10.65 -4.29
C GLU A 46 -19.90 10.06 -4.96
N THR A 47 -18.72 10.53 -4.58
CA THR A 47 -17.42 10.04 -5.05
C THR A 47 -16.99 8.82 -4.26
N THR A 48 -17.22 8.84 -2.94
CA THR A 48 -16.95 7.71 -2.04
C THR A 48 -18.11 7.42 -1.10
N GLY A 49 -18.08 6.25 -0.44
CA GLY A 49 -18.79 6.00 0.81
C GLY A 49 -18.02 6.54 2.01
N SER A 50 -18.20 5.88 3.15
CA SER A 50 -17.43 6.19 4.37
C SER A 50 -15.93 6.17 4.10
N ASN A 51 -15.22 7.11 4.71
CA ASN A 51 -13.79 7.25 4.52
C ASN A 51 -13.09 7.69 5.82
N VAL A 52 -11.79 7.45 5.89
CA VAL A 52 -10.96 7.83 7.04
C VAL A 52 -9.66 8.44 6.55
N ALA A 53 -9.23 9.49 7.23
CA ALA A 53 -7.97 10.16 6.98
C ALA A 53 -7.15 10.30 8.26
N MET A 54 -5.83 10.17 8.12
CA MET A 54 -4.84 10.43 9.16
C MET A 54 -3.73 11.33 8.61
N VAL A 55 -3.31 12.30 9.40
CA VAL A 55 -2.09 13.07 9.17
C VAL A 55 -1.22 12.98 10.43
N PHE A 56 0.01 12.59 10.23
CA PHE A 56 1.04 12.52 11.25
C PHE A 56 2.12 13.54 10.95
N LYS A 57 2.54 14.28 11.95
CA LYS A 57 3.58 15.30 11.81
C LYS A 57 4.31 15.47 13.13
N ASP A 58 5.65 15.61 13.08
CA ASP A 58 6.49 15.88 14.25
C ASP A 58 6.20 14.93 15.43
N ASP A 59 6.17 13.63 15.15
CA ASP A 59 5.91 12.52 16.08
C ASP A 59 4.51 12.45 16.69
N GLU A 60 3.56 13.26 16.22
CA GLU A 60 2.18 13.29 16.69
C GLU A 60 1.15 13.05 15.57
N ILE A 61 0.02 12.45 15.92
CA ILE A 61 -1.15 12.41 15.06
C ILE A 61 -1.86 13.75 15.19
N ILE A 62 -1.70 14.63 14.20
CA ILE A 62 -2.28 15.97 14.19
C ILE A 62 -3.69 16.01 13.59
N TYR A 63 -4.07 14.95 12.88
CA TYR A 63 -5.41 14.75 12.35
C TYR A 63 -5.73 13.26 12.24
N LYS A 64 -6.88 12.83 12.74
CA LYS A 64 -7.46 11.50 12.50
C LYS A 64 -8.97 11.61 12.60
N GLN A 65 -9.67 11.41 11.50
CA GLN A 65 -11.12 11.45 11.47
C GLN A 65 -11.71 10.36 10.58
N VAL A 66 -12.72 9.71 11.12
CA VAL A 66 -13.65 8.83 10.41
C VAL A 66 -14.86 9.66 10.01
N VAL A 67 -15.24 9.60 8.74
CA VAL A 67 -16.48 10.24 8.25
C VAL A 67 -17.35 9.16 7.62
N ASN A 68 -18.46 8.86 8.30
CA ASN A 68 -19.43 7.87 7.85
C ASN A 68 -20.43 8.50 6.89
N SER A 69 -20.79 7.77 5.83
CA SER A 69 -21.70 8.26 4.80
C SER A 69 -23.17 8.22 5.20
N GLU A 70 -23.51 7.34 6.14
CA GLU A 70 -24.89 7.04 6.57
C GLU A 70 -25.81 6.62 5.41
N LYS A 71 -25.26 6.32 4.23
CA LYS A 71 -26.01 5.88 3.06
C LYS A 71 -26.44 4.42 3.21
N LYS A 72 -27.59 4.10 2.64
CA LYS A 72 -28.10 2.73 2.62
C LYS A 72 -27.10 1.79 1.91
N GLY A 73 -26.71 0.72 2.59
CA GLY A 73 -25.77 -0.28 2.08
C GLY A 73 -24.31 -0.05 2.50
N ASP A 74 -23.98 1.13 3.02
CA ASP A 74 -22.69 1.36 3.67
C ASP A 74 -22.67 0.76 5.08
N LYS A 75 -21.48 0.56 5.61
CA LYS A 75 -21.23 0.25 7.01
C LYS A 75 -20.49 1.41 7.65
N ASN A 76 -20.85 1.72 8.90
CA ASN A 76 -20.03 2.61 9.69
C ASN A 76 -18.65 2.02 9.88
N ILE A 77 -17.63 2.79 9.53
CA ILE A 77 -16.24 2.43 9.70
C ILE A 77 -15.70 2.96 11.03
N ASN A 78 -14.66 2.32 11.53
CA ASN A 78 -13.96 2.65 12.77
C ASN A 78 -12.49 2.21 12.67
N ASP A 79 -11.74 2.30 13.76
CA ASP A 79 -10.32 1.96 13.82
C ASP A 79 -10.01 0.47 13.49
N GLU A 80 -11.01 -0.42 13.65
CA GLU A 80 -10.86 -1.84 13.33
C GLU A 80 -11.25 -2.18 11.89
N THR A 81 -11.72 -1.19 11.12
CA THR A 81 -12.17 -1.43 9.73
C THR A 81 -10.99 -1.87 8.86
N ILE A 82 -11.25 -2.95 8.13
CA ILE A 82 -10.28 -3.54 7.19
C ILE A 82 -10.59 -3.03 5.78
N PHE A 83 -9.55 -2.55 5.12
CA PHE A 83 -9.59 -2.05 3.74
C PHE A 83 -8.71 -2.89 2.84
N PRO A 84 -9.14 -3.21 1.60
CA PRO A 84 -8.24 -3.73 0.59
C PRO A 84 -7.34 -2.59 0.12
N VAL A 85 -6.03 -2.74 0.35
CA VAL A 85 -5.08 -1.65 0.06
C VAL A 85 -4.57 -1.67 -1.38
N TRP A 86 -4.91 -2.73 -2.14
CA TRP A 86 -4.59 -2.85 -3.56
C TRP A 86 -3.11 -2.52 -3.85
N SER A 87 -2.87 -1.59 -4.77
CA SER A 87 -1.51 -1.25 -5.19
C SER A 87 -0.64 -0.64 -4.09
N MET A 88 -1.20 -0.26 -2.95
CA MET A 88 -0.40 0.05 -1.76
C MET A 88 0.30 -1.20 -1.17
N SER A 89 0.01 -2.40 -1.68
CA SER A 89 0.82 -3.62 -1.43
C SER A 89 2.23 -3.51 -2.02
N LYS A 90 2.43 -2.75 -3.11
CA LYS A 90 3.71 -2.67 -3.84
C LYS A 90 4.86 -2.09 -3.02
N PRO A 91 4.69 -0.98 -2.28
CA PRO A 91 5.75 -0.47 -1.40
C PRO A 91 6.19 -1.49 -0.35
N ILE A 92 5.26 -2.30 0.18
CA ILE A 92 5.57 -3.37 1.14
C ILE A 92 6.40 -4.47 0.46
N THR A 93 6.04 -4.88 -0.76
CA THR A 93 6.83 -5.83 -1.56
C THR A 93 8.21 -5.26 -1.88
N THR A 94 8.30 -3.97 -2.20
CA THR A 94 9.58 -3.29 -2.42
C THR A 94 10.45 -3.34 -1.17
N VAL A 95 9.90 -3.05 0.01
CA VAL A 95 10.63 -3.17 1.29
C VAL A 95 11.11 -4.61 1.52
N ALA A 96 10.29 -5.62 1.20
CA ALA A 96 10.73 -7.03 1.29
C ALA A 96 11.94 -7.32 0.39
N MET A 97 11.96 -6.80 -0.83
CA MET A 97 13.13 -6.93 -1.72
C MET A 97 14.35 -6.18 -1.17
N MET A 98 14.15 -5.00 -0.57
CA MET A 98 15.24 -4.27 0.09
C MET A 98 15.84 -5.05 1.26
N THR A 99 15.02 -5.77 2.04
CA THR A 99 15.57 -6.62 3.11
C THR A 99 16.43 -7.77 2.58
N LEU A 100 16.05 -8.38 1.45
CA LEU A 100 16.89 -9.41 0.79
C LEU A 100 18.20 -8.82 0.24
N PHE A 101 18.13 -7.62 -0.32
CA PHE A 101 19.29 -6.89 -0.82
C PHE A 101 20.27 -6.55 0.31
N GLU A 102 19.79 -6.01 1.44
CA GLU A 102 20.61 -5.71 2.62
C GLU A 102 21.23 -6.99 3.25
N ASP A 103 20.53 -8.11 3.22
CA ASP A 103 21.02 -9.40 3.66
C ASP A 103 22.07 -10.00 2.67
N GLY A 104 22.33 -9.34 1.52
CA GLY A 104 23.26 -9.81 0.49
C GLY A 104 22.81 -11.07 -0.26
N LEU A 105 21.50 -11.34 -0.26
CA LEU A 105 20.92 -12.53 -0.87
C LEU A 105 20.51 -12.32 -2.34
N ILE A 106 20.41 -11.08 -2.78
CA ILE A 106 20.12 -10.67 -4.16
C ILE A 106 20.92 -9.41 -4.53
N ASP A 107 21.15 -9.22 -5.83
CA ASP A 107 21.54 -7.94 -6.42
C ASP A 107 20.46 -7.49 -7.41
N PHE A 108 20.19 -6.18 -7.50
CA PHE A 108 19.18 -5.67 -8.43
C PHE A 108 19.55 -5.90 -9.90
N ASN A 109 20.81 -6.13 -10.20
CA ASN A 109 21.30 -6.49 -11.54
C ASN A 109 21.26 -7.98 -11.84
N ASP A 110 20.92 -8.82 -10.87
CA ASP A 110 20.77 -10.26 -11.11
C ASP A 110 19.67 -10.52 -12.14
N ASN A 111 19.87 -11.55 -12.96
CA ASN A 111 18.82 -11.99 -13.86
C ASN A 111 17.71 -12.68 -13.09
N VAL A 112 16.47 -12.39 -13.43
CA VAL A 112 15.31 -13.10 -12.84
C VAL A 112 15.40 -14.59 -13.07
N SER A 113 16.00 -15.02 -14.21
CA SER A 113 16.23 -16.43 -14.55
C SER A 113 17.16 -17.18 -13.60
N ASP A 114 17.98 -16.49 -12.81
CA ASP A 114 18.86 -17.11 -11.83
C ASP A 114 18.07 -17.63 -10.62
N TYR A 115 16.89 -17.07 -10.38
CA TYR A 115 15.94 -17.45 -9.34
C TYR A 115 14.75 -18.26 -9.89
N ILE A 116 14.26 -17.91 -11.08
CA ILE A 116 13.09 -18.50 -11.74
C ILE A 116 13.48 -18.86 -13.16
N PRO A 117 13.92 -20.11 -13.41
CA PRO A 117 14.50 -20.53 -14.70
C PRO A 117 13.61 -20.34 -15.92
N SER A 118 12.30 -20.31 -15.76
CA SER A 118 11.32 -20.08 -16.84
C SER A 118 11.50 -18.72 -17.55
N PHE A 119 12.13 -17.72 -16.90
CA PHE A 119 12.46 -16.44 -17.50
C PHE A 119 13.75 -16.41 -18.32
N LYS A 120 14.37 -17.57 -18.58
CA LYS A 120 15.62 -17.63 -19.34
C LYS A 120 15.44 -17.28 -20.83
N ASN A 121 14.32 -17.71 -21.43
CA ASN A 121 14.06 -17.59 -22.86
C ASN A 121 12.79 -16.75 -23.10
N ILE A 122 12.77 -15.55 -22.57
CA ILE A 122 11.64 -14.63 -22.70
C ILE A 122 11.48 -14.11 -24.12
N LYS A 123 10.23 -13.86 -24.49
CA LYS A 123 9.88 -13.31 -25.81
C LYS A 123 9.43 -11.87 -25.68
N CYS A 124 9.70 -11.09 -26.72
CA CYS A 124 9.28 -9.70 -26.84
C CYS A 124 8.35 -9.52 -28.05
N LYS A 125 7.46 -8.54 -27.99
CA LYS A 125 6.63 -8.13 -29.11
C LYS A 125 7.36 -7.10 -29.96
N GLY A 126 7.40 -7.36 -31.25
CA GLY A 126 7.87 -6.42 -32.25
C GLY A 126 6.71 -5.66 -32.91
N LYS A 127 7.02 -4.99 -34.00
CA LYS A 127 6.01 -4.31 -34.82
C LYS A 127 5.09 -5.34 -35.47
N VAL A 128 3.78 -5.02 -35.51
CA VAL A 128 2.77 -5.84 -36.20
C VAL A 128 2.70 -7.29 -35.67
N ASP A 129 2.56 -7.45 -34.34
CA ASP A 129 2.42 -8.76 -33.66
C ASP A 129 3.55 -9.79 -33.89
N GLN A 130 4.69 -9.34 -34.41
CA GLN A 130 5.88 -10.17 -34.50
C GLN A 130 6.38 -10.51 -33.09
N ILE A 131 6.62 -11.79 -32.81
CA ILE A 131 7.23 -12.27 -31.57
C ILE A 131 8.66 -12.71 -31.86
N TYR A 132 9.61 -12.24 -31.05
CA TYR A 132 11.03 -12.56 -31.19
C TYR A 132 11.66 -12.82 -29.83
N ASP A 133 12.85 -13.41 -29.79
CA ASP A 133 13.62 -13.58 -28.56
C ASP A 133 14.11 -12.20 -28.10
N CYS A 134 13.83 -11.83 -26.83
CA CYS A 134 14.31 -10.55 -26.31
C CYS A 134 15.85 -10.49 -26.35
N GLU A 135 16.40 -9.34 -26.70
CA GLU A 135 17.85 -9.09 -26.70
C GLU A 135 18.37 -8.88 -25.28
N ASN A 136 17.57 -8.23 -24.44
CA ASN A 136 17.91 -7.92 -23.05
C ASN A 136 17.43 -9.02 -22.09
N SER A 137 18.29 -9.41 -21.14
CA SER A 137 17.85 -10.24 -20.02
C SER A 137 16.90 -9.48 -19.09
N LEU A 138 15.90 -10.15 -18.54
CA LEU A 138 15.06 -9.59 -17.51
C LEU A 138 15.81 -9.60 -16.17
N LYS A 139 16.03 -8.42 -15.59
CA LYS A 139 16.71 -8.22 -14.30
C LYS A 139 15.73 -7.85 -13.20
N ILE A 140 16.12 -8.06 -11.94
CA ILE A 140 15.33 -7.66 -10.76
C ILE A 140 15.00 -6.16 -10.80
N ILE A 141 15.98 -5.30 -11.15
CA ILE A 141 15.77 -3.85 -11.28
C ILE A 141 14.64 -3.51 -12.25
N HIS A 142 14.46 -4.28 -13.32
CA HIS A 142 13.40 -4.02 -14.29
C HIS A 142 12.01 -4.28 -13.70
N LEU A 143 11.89 -5.26 -12.79
CA LEU A 143 10.66 -5.54 -12.05
C LEU A 143 10.39 -4.45 -10.99
N MET A 144 11.42 -4.06 -10.21
CA MET A 144 11.33 -3.02 -9.17
C MET A 144 10.84 -1.68 -9.73
N THR A 145 11.23 -1.36 -10.97
CA THR A 145 10.98 -0.07 -11.63
C THR A 145 9.87 -0.10 -12.67
N HIS A 146 9.08 -1.17 -12.74
CA HIS A 146 8.06 -1.36 -13.80
C HIS A 146 8.60 -1.20 -15.22
N ARG A 147 9.83 -1.64 -15.47
CA ARG A 147 10.49 -1.60 -16.77
C ARG A 147 10.74 -3.00 -17.34
N SER A 148 9.98 -3.99 -16.86
CA SER A 148 10.10 -5.37 -17.32
C SER A 148 9.50 -5.61 -18.70
N GLY A 149 8.47 -4.82 -19.09
CA GLY A 149 7.64 -5.08 -20.26
C GLY A 149 6.38 -5.91 -19.98
N TYR A 150 6.21 -6.45 -18.76
CA TYR A 150 4.97 -7.10 -18.32
C TYR A 150 3.95 -6.07 -17.86
N LYS A 151 2.75 -6.09 -18.46
CA LYS A 151 1.63 -5.24 -18.07
C LYS A 151 0.59 -6.02 -17.25
N TYR A 152 -0.35 -5.33 -16.63
CA TYR A 152 -1.44 -5.97 -15.87
C TYR A 152 -2.38 -6.79 -16.73
N TYR A 153 -2.61 -6.37 -17.96
CA TYR A 153 -3.60 -6.97 -18.83
C TYR A 153 -2.94 -7.57 -20.07
N ASN A 154 -2.95 -8.88 -20.16
CA ASN A 154 -2.81 -9.54 -21.43
C ASN A 154 -4.21 -9.67 -22.04
N TRP A 155 -4.46 -9.00 -23.17
CA TRP A 155 -5.76 -9.00 -23.84
C TRP A 155 -6.27 -10.40 -24.21
N LYS A 156 -5.39 -11.39 -24.40
CA LYS A 156 -5.79 -12.77 -24.66
C LYS A 156 -6.37 -13.43 -23.41
N ILE A 157 -5.74 -13.23 -22.26
CA ILE A 157 -6.21 -13.77 -20.98
C ILE A 157 -7.47 -13.01 -20.55
N TYR A 158 -7.50 -11.71 -20.74
CA TYR A 158 -8.68 -10.88 -20.52
C TYR A 158 -9.88 -11.29 -21.40
N ARG A 159 -9.69 -11.61 -22.70
CA ARG A 159 -10.75 -12.09 -23.59
C ARG A 159 -11.25 -13.49 -23.27
N LEU A 160 -10.41 -14.39 -22.82
CA LEU A 160 -10.80 -15.77 -22.45
C LEU A 160 -11.60 -15.80 -21.13
N GLN A 161 -11.38 -14.82 -20.28
CA GLN A 161 -12.09 -14.68 -19.00
C GLN A 161 -13.26 -13.67 -19.07
N SER A 162 -13.26 -12.76 -20.03
CA SER A 162 -14.25 -11.68 -20.18
C SER A 162 -15.51 -12.05 -20.96
N GLY A 163 -15.75 -13.32 -21.23
CA GLY A 163 -17.12 -13.73 -21.54
C GLY A 163 -18.10 -13.29 -20.43
N GLU A 164 -17.55 -12.83 -19.31
CA GLU A 164 -18.29 -12.42 -18.11
C GLU A 164 -17.66 -11.16 -17.51
N ALA A 165 -18.28 -10.03 -17.75
CA ALA A 165 -18.08 -8.74 -17.06
C ALA A 165 -16.67 -8.11 -17.08
N MET A 166 -16.63 -6.86 -17.48
CA MET A 166 -15.48 -5.96 -17.40
C MET A 166 -14.80 -6.02 -16.02
N GLY A 167 -13.50 -6.37 -15.97
CA GLY A 167 -12.65 -6.05 -14.85
C GLY A 167 -12.20 -7.18 -13.94
N ARG A 168 -12.26 -8.43 -14.31
CA ARG A 168 -11.64 -9.50 -13.51
C ARG A 168 -10.16 -9.60 -13.79
N TYR A 169 -9.36 -9.43 -12.75
CA TYR A 169 -7.93 -9.69 -12.77
C TYR A 169 -7.66 -11.17 -13.01
N ILE A 170 -6.65 -11.44 -13.83
CA ILE A 170 -6.19 -12.79 -14.20
C ILE A 170 -5.87 -13.66 -12.98
N SER A 171 -5.66 -13.03 -11.83
CA SER A 171 -4.77 -13.54 -10.82
C SER A 171 -5.41 -14.50 -9.81
N HIS A 172 -6.56 -14.18 -9.28
CA HIS A 172 -6.94 -14.82 -8.01
C HIS A 172 -7.80 -16.07 -8.15
N GLU A 173 -8.61 -16.16 -9.20
CA GLU A 173 -9.53 -17.30 -9.37
C GLU A 173 -8.87 -18.53 -9.98
N LYS A 174 -7.70 -18.37 -10.62
CA LYS A 174 -7.06 -19.42 -11.41
C LYS A 174 -5.85 -20.06 -10.76
N TYR A 175 -5.22 -19.35 -9.79
CA TYR A 175 -3.94 -19.77 -9.26
C TYR A 175 -3.99 -19.96 -7.75
N ASP A 176 -3.53 -21.13 -7.29
CA ASP A 176 -3.45 -21.50 -5.88
C ASP A 176 -2.14 -21.01 -5.21
N ASN A 177 -1.13 -20.61 -6.02
CA ASN A 177 0.17 -20.16 -5.56
C ASN A 177 0.88 -19.28 -6.58
N LEU A 178 1.90 -18.53 -6.15
CA LEU A 178 2.67 -17.64 -7.02
C LEU A 178 3.50 -18.39 -8.06
N GLU A 179 3.96 -19.59 -7.76
CA GLU A 179 4.78 -20.37 -8.69
C GLU A 179 4.04 -20.65 -9.99
N ASN A 180 2.83 -21.21 -9.91
CA ASN A 180 2.01 -21.51 -11.08
C ASN A 180 1.66 -20.24 -11.87
N PHE A 181 1.37 -19.14 -11.18
CA PHE A 181 1.11 -17.85 -11.81
C PHE A 181 2.34 -17.36 -12.60
N VAL A 182 3.49 -17.35 -11.96
CA VAL A 182 4.72 -16.81 -12.55
C VAL A 182 5.22 -17.69 -13.71
N GLU A 183 5.07 -19.00 -13.63
CA GLU A 183 5.36 -19.93 -14.73
C GLU A 183 4.46 -19.68 -15.96
N ASP A 184 3.20 -19.31 -15.77
CA ASP A 184 2.32 -18.91 -16.88
C ASP A 184 2.70 -17.53 -17.42
N VAL A 185 3.04 -16.58 -16.56
CA VAL A 185 3.50 -15.24 -16.97
C VAL A 185 4.76 -15.33 -17.82
N ALA A 186 5.71 -16.20 -17.47
CA ALA A 186 6.95 -16.36 -18.22
C ALA A 186 6.75 -16.83 -19.68
N LYS A 187 5.60 -17.40 -20.02
CA LYS A 187 5.23 -17.83 -21.39
C LYS A 187 4.69 -16.67 -22.24
N GLU A 188 4.27 -15.57 -21.60
CA GLU A 188 3.69 -14.42 -22.29
C GLU A 188 4.79 -13.49 -22.81
N PRO A 189 4.66 -12.99 -24.05
CA PRO A 189 5.64 -12.06 -24.59
C PRO A 189 5.54 -10.68 -23.91
N LEU A 190 6.69 -10.10 -23.63
CA LEU A 190 6.83 -8.73 -23.13
C LEU A 190 6.36 -7.71 -24.18
N GLU A 191 5.76 -6.63 -23.73
CA GLU A 191 5.37 -5.53 -24.64
C GLU A 191 6.58 -4.79 -25.22
N TYR A 192 7.71 -4.79 -24.50
CA TYR A 192 8.95 -4.09 -24.83
C TYR A 192 10.15 -4.87 -24.30
N GLU A 193 11.34 -4.58 -24.85
CA GLU A 193 12.60 -5.06 -24.31
C GLU A 193 12.76 -4.67 -22.83
N PRO A 194 13.17 -5.60 -21.95
CA PRO A 194 13.42 -5.30 -20.55
C PRO A 194 14.35 -4.09 -20.37
N GLY A 195 13.97 -3.20 -19.49
CA GLY A 195 14.75 -2.01 -19.15
C GLY A 195 14.54 -0.79 -20.05
N THR A 196 13.76 -0.89 -21.15
CA THR A 196 13.67 0.21 -22.13
C THR A 196 12.54 1.19 -21.86
N GLN A 197 11.40 0.72 -21.37
CA GLN A 197 10.21 1.56 -21.16
C GLN A 197 9.52 1.24 -19.84
N TYR A 198 8.87 2.24 -19.25
CA TYR A 198 7.99 2.05 -18.10
C TYR A 198 6.64 1.47 -18.55
N VAL A 199 6.25 0.35 -17.94
CA VAL A 199 4.94 -0.27 -18.13
C VAL A 199 4.42 -0.76 -16.79
N TYR A 200 3.46 -0.04 -16.24
CA TYR A 200 2.84 -0.44 -14.99
C TYR A 200 2.17 -1.81 -15.11
N GLY A 201 2.53 -2.76 -14.26
CA GLY A 201 2.07 -4.14 -14.42
C GLY A 201 2.33 -5.06 -13.23
N ILE A 202 2.28 -6.36 -13.49
CA ILE A 202 2.26 -7.47 -12.54
C ILE A 202 3.60 -7.76 -11.83
N ASN A 203 4.57 -6.88 -11.96
CA ASN A 203 5.96 -7.07 -11.55
C ASN A 203 6.12 -7.58 -10.11
N GLN A 204 5.31 -7.07 -9.16
CA GLN A 204 5.43 -7.43 -7.76
C GLN A 204 5.00 -8.87 -7.44
N ALA A 205 4.19 -9.50 -8.29
CA ALA A 205 3.91 -10.92 -8.14
C ALA A 205 5.17 -11.76 -8.45
N ILE A 206 5.93 -11.36 -9.48
CA ILE A 206 7.21 -12.00 -9.81
C ILE A 206 8.24 -11.75 -8.71
N LEU A 207 8.32 -10.52 -8.17
CA LEU A 207 9.17 -10.20 -7.00
C LEU A 207 8.78 -11.03 -5.77
N GLY A 208 7.48 -11.19 -5.50
CA GLY A 208 6.99 -12.08 -4.43
C GLY A 208 7.49 -13.50 -4.60
N ARG A 209 7.49 -14.04 -5.84
CA ARG A 209 8.05 -15.37 -6.10
C ARG A 209 9.56 -15.43 -5.90
N ILE A 210 10.32 -14.38 -6.26
CA ILE A 210 11.75 -14.30 -5.95
C ILE A 210 11.97 -14.37 -4.44
N VAL A 211 11.16 -13.64 -3.65
CA VAL A 211 11.21 -13.71 -2.18
C VAL A 211 11.01 -15.16 -1.69
N GLU A 212 10.02 -15.89 -2.24
CA GLU A 212 9.78 -17.30 -1.88
C GLU A 212 10.97 -18.20 -2.22
N VAL A 213 11.54 -18.03 -3.41
CA VAL A 213 12.68 -18.84 -3.88
C VAL A 213 13.91 -18.62 -2.99
N VAL A 214 14.21 -17.36 -2.66
CA VAL A 214 15.39 -16.99 -1.88
C VAL A 214 15.21 -17.35 -0.41
N SER A 215 14.08 -17.01 0.19
CA SER A 215 13.83 -17.19 1.62
C SER A 215 13.44 -18.62 2.01
N LYS A 216 12.98 -19.44 1.06
CA LYS A 216 12.37 -20.76 1.29
C LYS A 216 11.11 -20.73 2.17
N LYS A 217 10.40 -19.60 2.17
CA LYS A 217 9.14 -19.37 2.87
C LYS A 217 8.09 -18.94 1.88
N SER A 218 6.80 -19.07 2.21
CA SER A 218 5.78 -18.38 1.44
C SER A 218 5.99 -16.87 1.51
N PHE A 219 5.54 -16.15 0.50
CA PHE A 219 5.70 -14.69 0.46
C PHE A 219 5.06 -14.02 1.68
N TYR A 220 3.88 -14.48 2.09
CA TYR A 220 3.22 -13.93 3.27
C TYR A 220 3.98 -14.21 4.59
N GLU A 221 4.50 -15.42 4.77
CA GLU A 221 5.31 -15.76 5.96
C GLU A 221 6.57 -14.89 6.02
N TYR A 222 7.20 -14.61 4.88
CA TYR A 222 8.34 -13.71 4.82
C TYR A 222 7.97 -12.28 5.23
N LEU A 223 6.89 -11.71 4.63
CA LEU A 223 6.39 -10.38 4.99
C LEU A 223 6.04 -10.30 6.47
N LYS A 224 5.35 -11.32 6.99
CA LYS A 224 4.97 -11.41 8.40
C LYS A 224 6.19 -11.33 9.29
N GLN A 225 7.19 -12.17 9.04
CA GLN A 225 8.38 -12.26 9.88
C GLN A 225 9.27 -11.00 9.79
N ARG A 226 9.44 -10.43 8.58
CA ARG A 226 10.42 -9.38 8.34
C ARG A 226 9.84 -7.96 8.46
N ILE A 227 8.52 -7.81 8.33
CA ILE A 227 7.87 -6.50 8.28
C ILE A 227 6.70 -6.43 9.27
N PHE A 228 5.71 -7.32 9.17
CA PHE A 228 4.47 -7.14 9.91
C PHE A 228 4.62 -7.37 11.41
N ASP A 229 5.25 -8.47 11.84
CA ASP A 229 5.46 -8.74 13.27
C ASP A 229 6.37 -7.69 13.93
N PRO A 230 7.53 -7.30 13.33
CA PRO A 230 8.36 -6.24 13.90
C PRO A 230 7.69 -4.88 14.00
N LEU A 231 6.76 -4.56 13.09
CA LEU A 231 5.99 -3.32 13.09
C LEU A 231 4.66 -3.44 13.85
N ASP A 232 4.33 -4.61 14.41
CA ASP A 232 3.04 -4.88 15.06
C ASP A 232 1.84 -4.60 14.14
N MET A 233 1.94 -4.99 12.83
CA MET A 233 0.90 -4.84 11.82
C MET A 233 0.03 -6.10 11.74
N MET A 234 -0.70 -6.38 12.82
CA MET A 234 -1.38 -7.67 13.05
C MET A 234 -2.61 -7.91 12.16
N ASN A 235 -3.16 -6.87 11.56
CA ASN A 235 -4.33 -6.94 10.67
C ASN A 235 -3.97 -6.83 9.19
N THR A 236 -2.66 -6.77 8.86
CA THR A 236 -2.18 -6.71 7.48
C THR A 236 -1.90 -8.12 6.96
N LYS A 237 -2.65 -8.55 5.95
CA LYS A 237 -2.62 -9.94 5.45
C LYS A 237 -3.24 -10.07 4.06
N PHE A 238 -3.14 -11.27 3.47
CA PHE A 238 -3.70 -11.58 2.14
C PHE A 238 -5.06 -12.28 2.18
N TYR A 239 -5.64 -12.50 3.34
CA TYR A 239 -6.91 -13.21 3.49
C TYR A 239 -7.80 -12.56 4.53
N LEU A 240 -9.08 -12.91 4.51
CA LEU A 240 -10.07 -12.48 5.49
C LEU A 240 -10.65 -13.69 6.22
N THR A 241 -10.62 -13.66 7.54
CA THR A 241 -11.40 -14.60 8.36
C THR A 241 -12.88 -14.20 8.36
N SER A 242 -13.75 -15.04 8.89
CA SER A 242 -15.17 -14.70 9.05
C SER A 242 -15.37 -13.46 9.94
N GLU A 243 -14.52 -13.26 10.96
CA GLU A 243 -14.54 -12.06 11.79
C GLU A 243 -14.09 -10.82 11.00
N ASP A 244 -13.02 -10.93 10.21
CA ASP A 244 -12.53 -9.83 9.37
C ASP A 244 -13.58 -9.37 8.35
N ARG A 245 -14.37 -10.28 7.79
CA ARG A 245 -15.43 -9.94 6.83
C ARG A 245 -16.52 -9.07 7.47
N ASN A 246 -16.72 -9.16 8.76
CA ASN A 246 -17.64 -8.25 9.50
C ASN A 246 -17.07 -6.83 9.60
N LYS A 247 -15.74 -6.69 9.61
CA LYS A 247 -15.00 -5.43 9.69
C LYS A 247 -14.61 -4.88 8.30
N PHE A 248 -14.85 -5.65 7.24
CA PHE A 248 -14.51 -5.29 5.87
C PHE A 248 -15.53 -4.31 5.30
N GLN A 249 -15.04 -3.18 4.78
CA GLN A 249 -15.91 -2.15 4.21
C GLN A 249 -16.58 -2.63 2.93
N PRO A 250 -17.89 -2.42 2.71
CA PRO A 250 -18.53 -2.67 1.43
C PRO A 250 -17.94 -1.77 0.34
N LEU A 251 -17.91 -2.27 -0.90
CA LEU A 251 -17.44 -1.51 -2.03
C LEU A 251 -18.51 -0.50 -2.48
N TYR A 252 -18.14 0.77 -2.55
CA TYR A 252 -18.94 1.79 -3.23
C TYR A 252 -18.59 1.84 -4.72
N LEU A 253 -19.55 1.51 -5.56
CA LEU A 253 -19.40 1.66 -6.99
C LEU A 253 -19.81 3.07 -7.39
N ASN A 254 -18.89 3.79 -8.03
CA ASN A 254 -19.10 5.10 -8.61
C ASN A 254 -18.69 5.04 -10.09
N SER A 255 -19.48 4.35 -10.91
CA SER A 255 -19.18 4.16 -12.33
C SER A 255 -20.38 4.55 -13.17
N MET A 256 -20.23 5.53 -14.06
CA MET A 256 -21.28 6.05 -14.93
C MET A 256 -22.57 6.38 -14.14
N SER A 257 -23.63 5.61 -14.34
CA SER A 257 -24.94 5.79 -13.66
C SER A 257 -25.10 4.93 -12.41
N ILE A 258 -24.10 4.11 -12.07
CA ILE A 258 -24.15 3.23 -10.90
C ILE A 258 -23.51 3.95 -9.71
N LYS A 259 -24.32 4.18 -8.68
CA LYS A 259 -23.87 4.76 -7.40
C LYS A 259 -24.47 3.96 -6.25
N GLU A 260 -23.84 2.83 -5.93
CA GLU A 260 -24.38 1.90 -4.95
C GLU A 260 -23.29 1.15 -4.19
N PHE A 261 -23.64 0.62 -3.03
CA PHE A 261 -22.80 -0.28 -2.25
C PHE A 261 -23.06 -1.73 -2.63
N THR A 262 -21.99 -2.52 -2.72
CA THR A 262 -22.06 -3.95 -2.99
C THR A 262 -21.02 -4.74 -2.22
N ASN A 263 -21.37 -5.96 -1.85
CA ASN A 263 -20.45 -6.97 -1.37
C ASN A 263 -20.10 -8.02 -2.45
N SER A 264 -20.68 -7.86 -3.66
CA SER A 264 -20.62 -8.87 -4.72
C SER A 264 -19.32 -8.88 -5.50
N TYR A 265 -18.54 -7.78 -5.41
CA TYR A 265 -17.26 -7.63 -6.08
C TYR A 265 -16.12 -7.77 -5.07
N ASP A 266 -15.92 -8.99 -4.62
CA ASP A 266 -14.67 -9.40 -4.01
C ASP A 266 -13.76 -9.84 -5.17
N GLU A 267 -13.15 -8.85 -5.82
CA GLU A 267 -12.31 -9.06 -7.02
C GLU A 267 -11.05 -9.87 -6.69
N LEU A 268 -10.70 -9.92 -5.42
CA LEU A 268 -9.63 -10.72 -4.88
C LEU A 268 -10.26 -11.71 -3.89
N HIS A 269 -10.18 -12.99 -4.19
CA HIS A 269 -10.67 -14.04 -3.31
C HIS A 269 -9.81 -14.12 -2.04
N TYR A 270 -10.09 -13.29 -1.07
CA TYR A 270 -9.41 -13.27 0.23
C TYR A 270 -9.63 -14.56 1.05
N GLU A 271 -9.56 -15.72 0.38
CA GLU A 271 -9.72 -17.01 1.03
C GLU A 271 -8.41 -17.45 1.69
N LYS A 272 -8.53 -18.07 2.88
CA LYS A 272 -7.39 -18.42 3.72
C LYS A 272 -6.47 -19.48 3.09
N ASP A 273 -7.01 -20.33 2.24
CA ASP A 273 -6.33 -21.40 1.54
C ASP A 273 -5.79 -20.99 0.16
N ASN A 274 -6.01 -19.75 -0.27
CA ASN A 274 -5.34 -19.20 -1.45
C ASN A 274 -3.94 -18.71 -1.08
N HIS A 275 -2.92 -19.35 -1.64
CA HIS A 275 -1.51 -19.04 -1.41
C HIS A 275 -0.86 -18.24 -2.56
N ALA A 276 -1.63 -17.79 -3.52
CA ALA A 276 -1.18 -16.85 -4.54
C ALA A 276 -1.15 -15.42 -3.97
N TYR A 277 -0.14 -15.13 -3.17
CA TYR A 277 0.04 -13.87 -2.45
C TYR A 277 0.57 -12.76 -3.37
N PHE A 278 -0.32 -12.12 -4.11
CA PHE A 278 0.04 -11.11 -5.10
C PHE A 278 0.58 -9.84 -4.45
N GLY A 279 1.89 -9.65 -4.48
CA GLY A 279 2.59 -8.50 -3.88
C GLY A 279 2.24 -7.14 -4.48
N GLY A 280 1.51 -7.11 -5.59
CA GLY A 280 1.08 -5.89 -6.25
C GLY A 280 -0.27 -5.33 -5.80
N GLU A 281 -1.15 -6.19 -5.22
CA GLU A 281 -2.54 -5.80 -4.94
C GLU A 281 -3.23 -6.59 -3.82
N GLY A 282 -2.66 -7.70 -3.36
CA GLY A 282 -3.40 -8.71 -2.56
C GLY A 282 -3.61 -8.39 -1.09
N LEU A 283 -2.96 -7.37 -0.53
CA LEU A 283 -3.05 -7.08 0.90
C LEU A 283 -4.35 -6.38 1.29
N VAL A 284 -4.83 -6.75 2.48
CA VAL A 284 -5.77 -5.96 3.27
C VAL A 284 -5.05 -5.41 4.49
N SER A 285 -5.50 -4.27 5.01
CA SER A 285 -4.91 -3.63 6.19
C SER A 285 -5.93 -2.74 6.90
N THR A 286 -5.61 -2.29 8.11
CA THR A 286 -6.30 -1.21 8.80
C THR A 286 -5.54 0.11 8.62
N LEU A 287 -6.19 1.24 8.95
CA LEU A 287 -5.53 2.55 8.98
C LEU A 287 -4.32 2.53 9.91
N GLU A 288 -4.48 1.98 11.11
CA GLU A 288 -3.44 1.94 12.14
C GLU A 288 -2.22 1.12 11.71
N ASP A 289 -2.44 -0.07 11.14
CA ASP A 289 -1.34 -0.91 10.68
C ASP A 289 -0.56 -0.23 9.55
N TYR A 290 -1.28 0.33 8.55
CA TYR A 290 -0.60 1.00 7.45
C TYR A 290 0.10 2.29 7.89
N ALA A 291 -0.43 2.99 8.90
CA ALA A 291 0.24 4.15 9.51
C ALA A 291 1.58 3.78 10.18
N LYS A 292 1.69 2.57 10.80
CA LYS A 292 2.97 2.06 11.32
C LYS A 292 3.99 1.88 10.20
N PHE A 293 3.58 1.37 9.04
CA PHE A 293 4.43 1.27 7.85
C PHE A 293 4.86 2.66 7.35
N CYS A 294 3.94 3.61 7.25
CA CYS A 294 4.27 5.00 6.87
C CYS A 294 5.25 5.63 7.87
N LYS A 295 5.04 5.44 9.18
CA LYS A 295 5.93 5.96 10.21
C LYS A 295 7.32 5.33 10.15
N MET A 296 7.42 4.03 9.87
CA MET A 296 8.69 3.34 9.64
C MET A 296 9.45 3.97 8.47
N LEU A 297 8.78 4.24 7.34
CA LEU A 297 9.39 4.91 6.20
C LEU A 297 9.85 6.34 6.52
N LEU A 298 9.00 7.13 7.19
CA LEU A 298 9.31 8.49 7.61
C LEU A 298 10.54 8.55 8.54
N ASN A 299 10.66 7.57 9.43
CA ASN A 299 11.77 7.47 10.39
C ASN A 299 13.03 6.81 9.79
N GLY A 300 13.19 6.78 8.48
CA GLY A 300 14.41 6.25 7.85
C GLY A 300 14.55 4.73 8.00
N GLY A 301 13.44 3.99 7.98
CA GLY A 301 13.40 2.52 7.97
C GLY A 301 13.29 1.87 9.34
N GLU A 302 12.94 2.62 10.39
CA GLU A 302 12.86 2.14 11.76
C GLU A 302 11.58 2.58 12.47
N LEU A 303 11.03 1.73 13.32
CA LEU A 303 9.92 2.08 14.21
C LEU A 303 10.16 1.44 15.59
N GLN A 304 10.06 2.24 16.66
CA GLN A 304 10.18 1.77 18.06
C GLN A 304 11.41 0.90 18.34
N GLY A 305 12.55 1.24 17.73
CA GLY A 305 13.80 0.49 17.85
C GLY A 305 13.89 -0.77 16.96
N GLN A 306 12.86 -1.07 16.19
CA GLN A 306 12.87 -2.14 15.20
C GLN A 306 13.25 -1.59 13.83
N ARG A 307 14.47 -1.91 13.39
CA ARG A 307 14.93 -1.54 12.05
C ARG A 307 14.50 -2.58 11.03
N ILE A 308 13.74 -2.13 10.05
CA ILE A 308 13.26 -2.98 8.94
C ILE A 308 14.23 -2.89 7.77
N ILE A 309 14.60 -1.67 7.37
CA ILE A 309 15.57 -1.38 6.32
C ILE A 309 16.44 -0.18 6.73
N SER A 310 17.56 0.01 6.08
CA SER A 310 18.42 1.17 6.31
C SER A 310 17.86 2.44 5.66
N LYS A 311 18.32 3.60 6.13
CA LYS A 311 18.03 4.89 5.48
C LYS A 311 18.52 4.89 4.02
N ASN A 312 19.68 4.30 3.76
CA ASN A 312 20.25 4.17 2.42
C ASN A 312 19.31 3.38 1.49
N SER A 313 18.66 2.35 1.99
CA SER A 313 17.65 1.60 1.22
C SER A 313 16.44 2.45 0.85
N ILE A 314 15.98 3.35 1.73
CA ILE A 314 14.91 4.30 1.38
C ILE A 314 15.38 5.29 0.30
N GLU A 315 16.62 5.77 0.39
CA GLU A 315 17.21 6.62 -0.64
C GLU A 315 17.24 5.91 -2.00
N LEU A 316 17.70 4.65 -2.05
CA LEU A 316 17.66 3.81 -3.26
C LEU A 316 16.22 3.59 -3.77
N MET A 317 15.27 3.34 -2.87
CA MET A 317 13.85 3.14 -3.24
C MET A 317 13.23 4.37 -3.90
N THR A 318 13.77 5.55 -3.64
CA THR A 318 13.26 6.84 -4.14
C THR A 318 14.10 7.44 -5.27
N GLU A 319 15.11 6.74 -5.77
CA GLU A 319 15.90 7.17 -6.95
C GLU A 319 15.06 7.16 -8.23
N LYS A 320 15.37 8.12 -9.12
CA LYS A 320 14.67 8.28 -10.40
C LYS A 320 15.05 7.18 -11.40
N HIS A 321 14.04 6.46 -11.88
CA HIS A 321 14.23 5.41 -12.90
C HIS A 321 13.49 5.67 -14.22
N SER A 322 12.42 6.45 -14.19
CA SER A 322 11.73 6.91 -15.40
C SER A 322 10.95 8.20 -15.13
N GLU A 323 10.67 8.94 -16.18
CA GLU A 323 9.80 10.12 -16.09
C GLU A 323 8.38 9.71 -15.66
N GLY A 324 7.73 10.58 -14.93
CA GLY A 324 6.33 10.51 -14.56
C GLY A 324 5.60 11.77 -15.04
N ASP A 325 4.37 11.93 -14.59
CA ASP A 325 3.51 13.06 -14.95
C ASP A 325 3.53 14.16 -13.86
N ASP A 326 3.14 15.38 -14.21
CA ASP A 326 2.87 16.51 -13.31
C ASP A 326 3.97 16.83 -12.28
N GLY A 327 5.23 16.73 -12.70
CA GLY A 327 6.39 17.03 -11.86
C GLY A 327 6.86 15.86 -10.99
N PHE A 328 6.29 14.68 -11.17
CA PHE A 328 6.72 13.46 -10.52
C PHE A 328 7.62 12.60 -11.42
N TYR A 329 8.34 11.67 -10.80
CA TYR A 329 9.03 10.57 -11.49
C TYR A 329 8.71 9.24 -10.82
N ASN A 330 9.01 8.14 -11.54
CA ASN A 330 8.82 6.79 -11.03
C ASN A 330 10.13 6.23 -10.46
N ALA A 331 10.02 5.69 -9.26
CA ALA A 331 11.08 5.03 -8.51
C ALA A 331 10.79 3.52 -8.34
N PHE A 332 11.20 2.87 -7.25
CA PHE A 332 10.86 1.48 -6.96
C PHE A 332 9.39 1.32 -6.55
N SER A 333 8.50 1.29 -7.53
CA SER A 333 7.04 1.24 -7.31
C SER A 333 6.54 2.34 -6.37
N LEU A 334 7.13 3.52 -6.48
CA LEU A 334 6.79 4.75 -5.78
C LEU A 334 6.76 5.89 -6.79
N PHE A 335 5.83 6.83 -6.64
CA PHE A 335 5.98 8.15 -7.21
C PHE A 335 6.89 9.00 -6.31
N VAL A 336 7.65 9.90 -6.89
CA VAL A 336 8.48 10.87 -6.16
C VAL A 336 8.35 12.23 -6.81
N LEU A 337 8.10 13.28 -6.03
CA LEU A 337 7.97 14.65 -6.53
C LEU A 337 9.34 15.27 -6.82
N GLU A 338 9.59 15.60 -8.07
CA GLU A 338 10.81 16.27 -8.53
C GLU A 338 10.65 17.80 -8.58
N ASP A 339 9.48 18.25 -9.03
CA ASP A 339 9.21 19.67 -9.28
C ASP A 339 7.92 20.14 -8.57
N PRO A 340 8.04 20.67 -7.35
CA PRO A 340 6.90 21.20 -6.60
C PRO A 340 6.16 22.35 -7.30
N VAL A 341 6.83 23.08 -8.21
CA VAL A 341 6.16 24.17 -8.95
C VAL A 341 5.15 23.61 -9.94
N LYS A 342 5.49 22.51 -10.60
CA LYS A 342 4.54 21.81 -11.49
C LYS A 342 3.40 21.15 -10.71
N ASP A 343 3.68 20.59 -9.53
CA ASP A 343 2.64 20.05 -8.67
C ASP A 343 1.67 21.14 -8.18
N GLY A 344 2.12 22.38 -8.09
CA GLY A 344 1.29 23.55 -7.77
C GLY A 344 0.78 23.62 -6.33
N ARG A 345 1.30 22.77 -5.44
CA ARG A 345 0.93 22.68 -4.01
C ARG A 345 2.09 23.16 -3.15
N ASN A 346 1.82 23.41 -1.88
CA ASN A 346 2.88 23.71 -0.90
C ASN A 346 3.58 22.42 -0.42
N THR A 347 3.92 21.54 -1.34
CA THR A 347 4.59 20.27 -1.09
C THR A 347 6.09 20.40 -1.16
N SER A 348 6.80 19.57 -0.40
CA SER A 348 8.26 19.53 -0.45
C SER A 348 8.75 18.71 -1.65
N LYS A 349 9.88 19.09 -2.24
CA LYS A 349 10.57 18.23 -3.20
C LYS A 349 10.95 16.91 -2.53
N GLY A 350 10.76 15.79 -3.25
CA GLY A 350 11.11 14.47 -2.75
C GLY A 350 10.02 13.80 -1.92
N ILE A 351 8.80 14.35 -1.84
CA ILE A 351 7.69 13.55 -1.29
C ILE A 351 7.49 12.31 -2.14
N TYR A 352 7.21 11.18 -1.48
CA TYR A 352 7.00 9.91 -2.16
C TYR A 352 5.83 9.14 -1.54
N GLY A 353 5.25 8.25 -2.31
CA GLY A 353 4.10 7.46 -1.86
C GLY A 353 3.53 6.58 -2.94
N TRP A 354 2.34 6.06 -2.70
CA TRP A 354 1.57 5.27 -3.66
C TRP A 354 0.08 5.31 -3.38
N SER A 355 -0.69 4.69 -4.30
CA SER A 355 -2.15 4.66 -4.21
C SER A 355 -2.71 3.29 -4.54
N GLY A 356 -3.85 2.96 -3.97
CA GLY A 356 -4.61 1.75 -4.25
C GLY A 356 -5.79 2.00 -5.18
N TYR A 357 -6.21 0.98 -5.90
CA TYR A 357 -7.29 1.05 -6.90
C TYR A 357 -8.64 1.51 -6.33
N HIS A 358 -8.90 1.23 -5.05
CA HIS A 358 -10.12 1.69 -4.37
C HIS A 358 -9.95 3.04 -3.66
N ASN A 359 -9.05 3.90 -4.18
CA ASN A 359 -8.79 5.25 -3.68
C ASN A 359 -8.17 5.31 -2.28
N THR A 360 -7.47 4.26 -1.86
CA THR A 360 -6.53 4.38 -0.73
C THR A 360 -5.27 5.13 -1.18
N HIS A 361 -4.68 5.93 -0.30
CA HIS A 361 -3.53 6.76 -0.66
C HIS A 361 -2.65 7.06 0.55
N PHE A 362 -1.33 7.08 0.34
CA PHE A 362 -0.39 7.63 1.30
C PHE A 362 0.73 8.40 0.61
N TRP A 363 1.32 9.34 1.32
CA TRP A 363 2.61 9.93 0.96
C TRP A 363 3.42 10.26 2.21
N ILE A 364 4.74 10.34 2.03
CA ILE A 364 5.73 10.70 3.04
C ILE A 364 6.39 12.01 2.61
N ASP A 365 6.51 12.94 3.51
CA ASP A 365 7.23 14.20 3.37
C ASP A 365 8.32 14.27 4.44
N ASN A 366 9.54 13.90 4.08
CA ASN A 366 10.67 13.89 5.01
C ASN A 366 11.09 15.30 5.44
N GLU A 367 10.91 16.32 4.57
CA GLU A 367 11.29 17.69 4.88
C GLU A 367 10.39 18.30 5.95
N LYS A 368 9.10 18.03 5.89
CA LYS A 368 8.10 18.49 6.84
C LYS A 368 7.89 17.52 8.02
N ASN A 369 8.60 16.41 8.08
CA ASN A 369 8.40 15.31 9.04
C ASN A 369 6.93 14.90 9.13
N LEU A 370 6.31 14.60 7.96
CA LEU A 370 4.88 14.40 7.81
C LEU A 370 4.58 13.18 6.94
N PHE A 371 3.53 12.45 7.27
CA PHE A 371 2.83 11.62 6.29
C PHE A 371 1.33 11.86 6.32
N GLY A 372 0.69 11.67 5.17
CA GLY A 372 -0.76 11.59 5.05
C GLY A 372 -1.19 10.20 4.61
N LEU A 373 -2.29 9.72 5.17
CA LEU A 373 -2.89 8.44 4.87
C LEU A 373 -4.41 8.58 4.76
N PHE A 374 -4.96 8.11 3.65
CA PHE A 374 -6.41 8.13 3.37
C PHE A 374 -6.88 6.75 2.97
N MET A 375 -8.00 6.30 3.55
CA MET A 375 -8.60 5.02 3.22
C MET A 375 -10.09 5.12 2.99
N THR A 376 -10.54 4.46 1.94
CA THR A 376 -11.94 4.19 1.58
C THR A 376 -11.98 2.93 0.72
N ARG A 377 -13.16 2.41 0.44
CA ARG A 377 -13.35 1.35 -0.55
C ARG A 377 -14.34 1.84 -1.60
N ALA A 378 -13.85 2.65 -2.53
CA ALA A 378 -14.66 3.24 -3.59
C ALA A 378 -13.99 3.02 -4.95
N ARG A 379 -14.78 2.74 -5.96
CA ARG A 379 -14.40 2.55 -7.36
C ARG A 379 -15.31 3.44 -8.22
N GLU A 380 -14.86 4.16 -9.24
CA GLU A 380 -13.58 4.09 -9.93
C GLU A 380 -12.47 4.85 -9.19
N TYR A 381 -11.24 4.49 -9.55
CA TYR A 381 -10.06 5.22 -9.13
C TYR A 381 -10.05 6.65 -9.67
N SER A 382 -9.70 7.60 -8.83
CA SER A 382 -9.57 9.01 -9.19
C SER A 382 -8.29 9.61 -8.63
N GLN A 383 -7.45 10.15 -9.50
CA GLN A 383 -6.28 10.90 -9.11
C GLN A 383 -6.64 12.20 -8.36
N ASP A 384 -7.82 12.77 -8.65
CA ASP A 384 -8.29 14.01 -8.01
C ASP A 384 -8.48 13.83 -6.50
N ILE A 385 -9.00 12.67 -6.05
CA ILE A 385 -9.14 12.39 -4.60
C ILE A 385 -7.80 12.54 -3.88
N GLN A 386 -6.73 12.03 -4.49
CA GLN A 386 -5.40 12.05 -3.91
C GLN A 386 -4.80 13.45 -3.92
N ASN A 387 -4.99 14.16 -5.03
CA ASN A 387 -4.55 15.53 -5.19
C ASN A 387 -5.26 16.45 -4.20
N ASP A 388 -6.57 16.33 -4.06
CA ASP A 388 -7.39 17.14 -3.17
C ASP A 388 -7.10 16.84 -1.70
N PHE A 389 -6.83 15.57 -1.36
CA PHE A 389 -6.39 15.24 -0.01
C PHE A 389 -5.05 15.93 0.33
N ARG A 390 -4.05 15.85 -0.56
CA ARG A 390 -2.80 16.58 -0.36
C ARG A 390 -3.02 18.09 -0.28
N ASN A 391 -3.85 18.66 -1.16
CA ASN A 391 -4.22 20.08 -1.09
C ASN A 391 -4.82 20.47 0.25
N ALA A 392 -5.75 19.67 0.77
CA ALA A 392 -6.38 19.93 2.05
C ALA A 392 -5.35 19.91 3.20
N VAL A 393 -4.42 18.94 3.21
CA VAL A 393 -3.37 18.83 4.22
C VAL A 393 -2.41 20.02 4.15
N TYR A 394 -1.84 20.30 2.97
CA TYR A 394 -0.86 21.40 2.83
C TYR A 394 -1.47 22.80 2.88
N SER A 395 -2.79 22.93 2.89
CA SER A 395 -3.46 24.20 3.17
C SER A 395 -3.46 24.57 4.66
N ILE A 396 -3.17 23.58 5.53
CA ILE A 396 -3.17 23.75 7.00
C ILE A 396 -1.72 23.71 7.53
N TYR A 397 -0.88 22.85 6.97
CA TYR A 397 0.46 22.51 7.44
C TYR A 397 1.53 22.79 6.37
#